data_4e32e7d6745c51595c26132c0522267b
#
_entry.id   4e32e7d6745c51595c26132c0522267b
#
_cell.length_a   1.000
_cell.length_b   1.000
_cell.length_c   1.000
_cell.angle_alpha   90.00
_cell.angle_beta   90.00
_cell.angle_gamma   90.00
#
_symmetry.space_group_name_H-M   'P 1'
#
loop_
_entity.id
_entity.type
_entity.pdbx_description
1 polymer ?
#
loop_
_entity_poly.entity_id
_entity_poly.type
_entity_poly.pdbx_seq_one_letter_code
_entity_poly.pdbx_strand_id
1 'polypeptide(L)'
;LDATEDATMYLGTKAGIDREAMVEDLRAAQRGEKDFDDATYVNCLPAKKHDHFLIPAGTVHCGGDGGMVLEISATPYIFTFKMWDWGRLGLDGLPRPINVERGVRNIAWERDEQYVREHLHNNIQALGSGEGWREERTGLHEREFIETRRHWFTDTVPHDTEGGVNVINLVEGREA
;
A
#
# COMPACT_ATOMS: atom_id res chain seq x y z
N LEU A 1 -4.71 -10.28 -1.27
CA LEU A 1 -5.47 -11.55 -1.18
C LEU A 1 -5.24 -12.44 -2.38
N ASP A 2 -5.36 -11.88 -3.59
CA ASP A 2 -5.14 -12.60 -4.83
C ASP A 2 -4.52 -11.68 -5.88
N ALA A 3 -3.85 -12.24 -6.89
CA ALA A 3 -3.17 -11.48 -7.91
C ALA A 3 -3.12 -12.26 -9.23
N THR A 4 -3.32 -11.57 -10.35
CA THR A 4 -3.02 -12.10 -11.66
C THR A 4 -1.49 -12.15 -11.89
N GLU A 5 -1.05 -12.78 -12.96
CA GLU A 5 0.38 -12.90 -13.29
C GLU A 5 1.06 -11.53 -13.46
N ASP A 6 0.33 -10.55 -13.98
CA ASP A 6 0.82 -9.19 -14.27
C ASP A 6 0.45 -8.17 -13.21
N ALA A 7 0.00 -8.63 -12.03
CA ALA A 7 -0.41 -7.70 -10.97
C ALA A 7 0.75 -6.83 -10.48
N THR A 8 0.44 -5.56 -10.25
CA THR A 8 1.42 -4.57 -9.79
C THR A 8 0.95 -3.74 -8.60
N MET A 9 1.92 -3.21 -7.87
CA MET A 9 1.72 -2.25 -6.79
C MET A 9 2.74 -1.13 -6.91
N TYR A 10 2.27 0.10 -6.88
CA TYR A 10 3.14 1.27 -6.80
C TYR A 10 3.41 1.61 -5.34
N LEU A 11 4.67 1.70 -4.95
CA LEU A 11 5.04 1.97 -3.56
C LEU A 11 6.39 2.67 -3.47
N GLY A 12 6.40 3.87 -2.87
CA GLY A 12 7.58 4.72 -2.77
C GLY A 12 7.98 5.37 -4.08
N THR A 13 9.00 6.19 -4.03
CA THR A 13 9.60 6.83 -5.21
C THR A 13 10.77 6.01 -5.73
N LYS A 14 11.18 6.25 -6.96
CA LYS A 14 12.46 5.74 -7.45
C LYS A 14 13.63 6.45 -6.76
N ALA A 15 14.75 5.76 -6.66
CA ALA A 15 15.96 6.32 -6.08
C ALA A 15 16.51 7.47 -6.94
N GLY A 16 16.92 8.55 -6.28
CA GLY A 16 17.63 9.66 -6.95
C GLY A 16 16.79 10.51 -7.89
N ILE A 17 15.46 10.45 -7.82
CA ILE A 17 14.59 11.30 -8.65
C ILE A 17 14.82 12.79 -8.40
N ASP A 18 14.62 13.58 -9.42
CA ASP A 18 14.47 15.01 -9.28
C ASP A 18 13.07 15.33 -8.74
N ARG A 19 13.01 15.71 -7.45
CA ARG A 19 11.76 15.97 -6.73
C ARG A 19 11.04 17.21 -7.28
N GLU A 20 11.79 18.22 -7.69
CA GLU A 20 11.23 19.45 -8.24
C GLU A 20 10.62 19.20 -9.62
N ALA A 21 11.30 18.42 -10.46
CA ALA A 21 10.77 17.99 -11.75
C ALA A 21 9.50 17.14 -11.58
N MET A 22 9.47 16.18 -10.65
CA MET A 22 8.28 15.39 -10.35
C MET A 22 7.08 16.27 -9.97
N VAL A 23 7.30 17.26 -9.10
CA VAL A 23 6.24 18.17 -8.66
C VAL A 23 5.73 19.04 -9.81
N GLU A 24 6.62 19.56 -10.65
CA GLU A 24 6.20 20.35 -11.81
C GLU A 24 5.46 19.50 -12.84
N ASP A 25 5.87 18.26 -13.04
CA ASP A 25 5.17 17.32 -13.91
C ASP A 25 3.75 17.00 -13.40
N LEU A 26 3.58 16.83 -12.09
CA LEU A 26 2.26 16.69 -11.47
C LEU A 26 1.39 17.96 -11.66
N ARG A 27 1.99 19.14 -11.54
CA ARG A 27 1.29 20.41 -11.81
C ARG A 27 0.87 20.54 -13.26
N ALA A 28 1.75 20.20 -14.19
CA ALA A 28 1.44 20.19 -15.62
C ALA A 28 0.30 19.22 -15.94
N ALA A 29 0.33 18.04 -15.34
CA ALA A 29 -0.75 17.06 -15.45
C ALA A 29 -2.07 17.57 -14.86
N GLN A 30 -2.04 18.28 -13.74
CA GLN A 30 -3.22 18.92 -13.14
C GLN A 30 -3.83 19.99 -14.06
N ARG A 31 -3.00 20.69 -14.81
CA ARG A 31 -3.46 21.68 -15.81
C ARG A 31 -3.93 21.06 -17.12
N GLY A 32 -3.78 19.75 -17.28
CA GLY A 32 -4.11 19.01 -18.50
C GLY A 32 -3.11 19.26 -19.65
N GLU A 33 -1.91 19.71 -19.37
CA GLU A 33 -0.87 20.01 -20.36
C GLU A 33 -0.14 18.76 -20.85
N LYS A 34 -0.04 17.74 -19.99
CA LYS A 34 0.54 16.44 -20.31
C LYS A 34 0.07 15.39 -19.31
N ASP A 35 0.27 14.11 -19.64
CA ASP A 35 0.13 13.03 -18.67
C ASP A 35 1.35 13.00 -17.73
N PHE A 36 1.11 12.56 -16.49
CA PHE A 36 2.19 12.31 -15.54
C PHE A 36 2.86 10.98 -15.87
N ASP A 37 4.17 11.01 -16.07
CA ASP A 37 4.98 9.82 -16.30
C ASP A 37 5.35 9.16 -14.96
N ASP A 38 4.46 8.34 -14.43
CA ASP A 38 4.66 7.61 -13.18
C ASP A 38 5.88 6.68 -13.26
N ALA A 39 6.17 6.13 -14.42
CA ALA A 39 7.31 5.22 -14.62
C ALA A 39 8.66 5.89 -14.38
N THR A 40 8.76 7.21 -14.53
CA THR A 40 9.98 7.96 -14.22
C THR A 40 10.15 8.17 -12.72
N TYR A 41 9.07 8.32 -11.95
CA TYR A 41 9.16 8.81 -10.57
C TYR A 41 8.77 7.81 -9.51
N VAL A 42 7.87 6.88 -9.81
CA VAL A 42 7.29 5.99 -8.82
C VAL A 42 7.80 4.57 -8.99
N ASN A 43 8.11 3.93 -7.88
CA ASN A 43 8.54 2.54 -7.87
C ASN A 43 7.34 1.62 -8.09
N CYS A 44 7.39 0.81 -9.15
CA CYS A 44 6.37 -0.18 -9.51
C CYS A 44 6.90 -1.59 -9.24
N LEU A 45 6.21 -2.32 -8.39
CA LEU A 45 6.58 -3.67 -7.94
C LEU A 45 5.62 -4.70 -8.53
N PRO A 46 6.11 -5.87 -8.95
CA PRO A 46 5.22 -7.00 -9.18
C PRO A 46 4.55 -7.39 -7.86
N ALA A 47 3.26 -7.67 -7.91
CA ALA A 47 2.49 -8.11 -6.76
C ALA A 47 2.07 -9.58 -6.92
N LYS A 48 2.18 -10.35 -5.86
CA LYS A 48 1.79 -11.76 -5.84
C LYS A 48 0.74 -12.00 -4.77
N LYS A 49 -0.01 -13.07 -4.93
CA LYS A 49 -0.92 -13.55 -3.89
C LYS A 49 -0.20 -13.62 -2.54
N HIS A 50 -0.85 -13.09 -1.51
CA HIS A 50 -0.35 -12.99 -0.14
C HIS A 50 0.82 -12.04 0.11
N ASP A 51 1.26 -11.27 -0.87
CA ASP A 51 2.20 -10.18 -0.61
C ASP A 51 1.59 -9.19 0.38
N HIS A 52 2.45 -8.61 1.19
CA HIS A 52 2.11 -7.57 2.16
C HIS A 52 2.84 -6.28 1.82
N PHE A 53 2.09 -5.19 1.79
CA PHE A 53 2.58 -3.84 1.56
C PHE A 53 2.19 -2.97 2.75
N LEU A 54 3.18 -2.54 3.52
CA LEU A 54 2.98 -1.57 4.59
C LEU A 54 3.03 -0.16 4.01
N ILE A 55 2.04 0.66 4.33
CA ILE A 55 1.89 2.00 3.75
C ILE A 55 1.78 3.04 4.87
N PRO A 56 2.88 3.42 5.52
CA PRO A 56 2.86 4.48 6.51
C PRO A 56 2.49 5.82 5.88
N ALA A 57 1.85 6.70 6.64
CA ALA A 57 1.45 8.03 6.18
C ALA A 57 2.61 8.78 5.50
N GLY A 58 2.36 9.39 4.35
CA GLY A 58 3.38 10.07 3.53
C GLY A 58 4.05 9.19 2.48
N THR A 59 3.75 7.89 2.42
CA THR A 59 4.27 7.02 1.36
C THR A 59 3.46 7.20 0.07
N VAL A 60 4.15 7.53 -1.02
CA VAL A 60 3.54 7.51 -2.36
C VAL A 60 3.13 6.08 -2.69
N HIS A 61 1.87 5.86 -3.06
CA HIS A 61 1.37 4.52 -3.35
C HIS A 61 0.14 4.53 -4.23
N CYS A 62 -0.06 3.44 -4.93
CA CYS A 62 -1.28 3.15 -5.69
C CYS A 62 -1.37 1.65 -5.98
N GLY A 63 -2.56 1.08 -5.94
CA GLY A 63 -2.80 -0.25 -6.51
C GLY A 63 -2.69 -0.17 -8.03
N GLY A 64 -1.95 -1.09 -8.63
CA GLY A 64 -1.96 -1.33 -10.07
C GLY A 64 -3.07 -2.30 -10.48
N ASP A 65 -3.04 -2.73 -11.70
CA ASP A 65 -4.00 -3.71 -12.22
C ASP A 65 -3.76 -5.11 -11.64
N GLY A 66 -4.77 -5.95 -11.67
CA GLY A 66 -4.68 -7.38 -11.41
C GLY A 66 -4.62 -7.81 -9.94
N GLY A 67 -4.64 -6.88 -9.00
CA GLY A 67 -4.59 -7.18 -7.57
C GLY A 67 -5.96 -7.17 -6.88
N MET A 68 -6.24 -8.16 -6.03
CA MET A 68 -7.31 -8.11 -5.04
C MET A 68 -6.70 -7.84 -3.67
N VAL A 69 -6.98 -6.69 -3.08
CA VAL A 69 -6.38 -6.27 -1.81
C VAL A 69 -7.37 -6.30 -0.66
N LEU A 70 -6.88 -6.63 0.53
CA LEU A 70 -7.53 -6.33 1.80
C LEU A 70 -6.74 -5.18 2.42
N GLU A 71 -7.37 -4.04 2.55
CA GLU A 71 -6.80 -2.90 3.25
C GLU A 71 -7.24 -2.90 4.71
N ILE A 72 -6.28 -2.86 5.61
CA ILE A 72 -6.50 -2.66 7.04
C ILE A 72 -5.84 -1.34 7.41
N SER A 73 -6.66 -0.38 7.77
CA SER A 73 -6.23 1.01 7.93
C SER A 73 -6.44 1.49 9.37
N ALA A 74 -5.43 2.17 9.90
CA ALA A 74 -5.49 2.86 11.19
C ALA A 74 -6.03 4.29 11.09
N THR A 75 -6.45 4.72 9.93
CA THR A 75 -6.97 6.08 9.71
C THR A 75 -8.41 6.19 10.20
N PRO A 76 -8.79 7.25 10.94
CA PRO A 76 -10.15 7.45 11.42
C PRO A 76 -11.14 7.81 10.30
N TYR A 77 -10.64 8.21 9.13
CA TYR A 77 -11.42 8.58 7.95
C TYR A 77 -10.53 8.51 6.70
N ILE A 78 -11.11 8.59 5.51
CA ILE A 78 -10.34 8.68 4.27
C ILE A 78 -9.44 9.92 4.32
N PHE A 79 -8.14 9.70 4.51
CA PHE A 79 -7.14 10.76 4.58
C PHE A 79 -6.09 10.54 3.49
N THR A 80 -6.46 10.85 2.24
CA THR A 80 -5.61 10.65 1.07
C THR A 80 -5.51 11.95 0.29
N PHE A 81 -4.27 12.34 -0.02
CA PHE A 81 -4.02 13.35 -1.03
C PHE A 81 -3.82 12.67 -2.38
N LYS A 82 -4.80 12.81 -3.27
CA LYS A 82 -4.69 12.29 -4.62
C LYS A 82 -3.69 13.14 -5.40
N MET A 83 -2.54 12.57 -5.73
CA MET A 83 -1.47 13.23 -6.46
C MET A 83 -1.59 13.06 -7.96
N TRP A 84 -2.15 11.94 -8.41
CA TRP A 84 -2.42 11.59 -9.78
C TRP A 84 -3.66 10.69 -9.86
N ASP A 85 -4.46 10.82 -10.91
CA ASP A 85 -5.66 9.99 -11.13
C ASP A 85 -5.74 9.47 -12.57
N TRP A 86 -4.61 9.13 -13.16
CA TRP A 86 -4.51 8.53 -14.50
C TRP A 86 -5.18 9.37 -15.61
N GLY A 87 -5.19 10.68 -15.45
CA GLY A 87 -5.86 11.59 -16.41
C GLY A 87 -7.38 11.39 -16.52
N ARG A 88 -8.00 10.66 -15.57
CA ARG A 88 -9.44 10.38 -15.61
C ARG A 88 -10.25 11.65 -15.58
N LEU A 89 -11.23 11.72 -16.47
CA LEU A 89 -12.11 12.88 -16.58
C LEU A 89 -13.30 12.79 -15.61
N GLY A 90 -13.73 13.95 -15.14
CA GLY A 90 -15.01 14.13 -14.46
C GLY A 90 -16.19 14.13 -15.45
N LEU A 91 -17.41 14.28 -14.92
CA LEU A 91 -18.62 14.37 -15.74
C LEU A 91 -18.67 15.68 -16.58
N ASP A 92 -17.90 16.66 -16.21
CA ASP A 92 -17.70 17.93 -16.91
C ASP A 92 -16.68 17.85 -18.05
N GLY A 93 -16.07 16.68 -18.27
CA GLY A 93 -15.04 16.48 -19.30
C GLY A 93 -13.66 17.03 -18.92
N LEU A 94 -13.49 17.52 -17.71
CA LEU A 94 -12.19 18.01 -17.20
C LEU A 94 -11.49 16.93 -16.37
N PRO A 95 -10.14 16.98 -16.25
CA PRO A 95 -9.40 16.09 -15.36
C PRO A 95 -9.93 16.19 -13.94
N ARG A 96 -10.06 15.03 -13.26
CA ARG A 96 -10.48 15.00 -11.86
C ARG A 96 -9.52 15.80 -10.99
N PRO A 97 -10.04 16.52 -9.98
CA PRO A 97 -9.20 17.30 -9.08
C PRO A 97 -8.16 16.42 -8.37
N ILE A 98 -6.92 16.88 -8.38
CA ILE A 98 -5.80 16.30 -7.61
C ILE A 98 -5.26 17.34 -6.62
N ASN A 99 -4.56 16.87 -5.59
CA ASN A 99 -4.19 17.69 -4.43
C ASN A 99 -2.68 17.93 -4.37
N VAL A 100 -2.05 18.32 -5.47
CA VAL A 100 -0.58 18.43 -5.59
C VAL A 100 0.02 19.28 -4.47
N GLU A 101 -0.42 20.52 -4.30
CA GLU A 101 0.18 21.45 -3.34
C GLU A 101 0.09 21.01 -1.87
N ARG A 102 -0.96 20.30 -1.52
CA ARG A 102 -1.14 19.77 -0.17
C ARG A 102 -0.39 18.44 -0.01
N GLY A 103 -0.48 17.58 -1.01
CA GLY A 103 0.12 16.26 -0.98
C GLY A 103 1.64 16.30 -0.92
N VAL A 104 2.28 17.14 -1.73
CA VAL A 104 3.75 17.29 -1.78
C VAL A 104 4.37 17.57 -0.40
N ARG A 105 3.69 18.35 0.44
CA ARG A 105 4.16 18.67 1.81
C ARG A 105 4.16 17.48 2.75
N ASN A 106 3.49 16.40 2.37
CA ASN A 106 3.33 15.21 3.20
C ASN A 106 4.12 14.01 2.64
N ILE A 107 4.80 14.15 1.51
CA ILE A 107 5.59 13.06 0.96
C ILE A 107 6.83 12.82 1.82
N ALA A 108 7.00 11.59 2.26
CA ALA A 108 8.21 11.08 2.90
C ALA A 108 9.19 10.65 1.81
N TRP A 109 10.00 11.59 1.34
CA TRP A 109 10.89 11.43 0.21
C TRP A 109 12.04 10.45 0.41
N GLU A 110 12.29 10.06 1.65
CA GLU A 110 13.27 9.02 2.01
C GLU A 110 12.77 7.60 1.69
N ARG A 111 11.48 7.45 1.39
CA ARG A 111 10.87 6.15 1.08
C ARG A 111 10.99 5.82 -0.40
N ASP A 112 12.23 5.62 -0.80
CA ASP A 112 12.62 5.18 -2.14
C ASP A 112 12.57 3.64 -2.30
N GLU A 113 13.06 3.14 -3.43
CA GLU A 113 13.11 1.71 -3.74
C GLU A 113 13.84 0.88 -2.69
N GLN A 114 14.92 1.40 -2.12
CA GLN A 114 15.69 0.69 -1.10
C GLN A 114 14.87 0.61 0.19
N TYR A 115 14.33 1.73 0.65
CA TYR A 115 13.51 1.78 1.85
C TYR A 115 12.28 0.87 1.73
N VAL A 116 11.62 0.88 0.57
CA VAL A 116 10.46 0.02 0.30
C VAL A 116 10.83 -1.45 0.44
N ARG A 117 11.91 -1.87 -0.19
CA ARG A 117 12.38 -3.27 -0.13
C ARG A 117 12.76 -3.72 1.27
N GLU A 118 13.36 -2.85 2.05
CA GLU A 118 13.87 -3.18 3.38
C GLU A 118 12.79 -3.11 4.47
N HIS A 119 11.79 -2.23 4.30
CA HIS A 119 10.88 -1.91 5.40
C HIS A 119 9.39 -2.06 5.08
N LEU A 120 8.97 -1.97 3.83
CA LEU A 120 7.56 -1.85 3.49
C LEU A 120 6.99 -3.04 2.71
N HIS A 121 7.80 -3.73 1.92
CA HIS A 121 7.35 -4.86 1.11
C HIS A 121 7.77 -6.17 1.76
N ASN A 122 6.78 -7.00 2.10
CA ASN A 122 7.00 -8.34 2.69
C ASN A 122 7.94 -8.36 3.91
N ASN A 123 7.97 -7.28 4.68
CA ASN A 123 8.66 -7.27 5.97
C ASN A 123 7.82 -8.00 7.02
N ILE A 124 7.84 -9.32 6.92
CA ILE A 124 7.00 -10.23 7.69
C ILE A 124 7.83 -10.85 8.82
N GLN A 125 7.29 -10.82 10.03
CA GLN A 125 7.91 -11.39 11.21
C GLN A 125 7.18 -12.66 11.63
N ALA A 126 7.90 -13.79 11.70
CA ALA A 126 7.37 -15.00 12.30
C ALA A 126 7.17 -14.82 13.81
N LEU A 127 5.99 -15.15 14.31
CA LEU A 127 5.64 -15.06 15.73
C LEU A 127 5.60 -16.43 16.39
N GLY A 128 5.05 -17.43 15.71
CA GLY A 128 4.91 -18.77 16.26
C GLY A 128 4.59 -19.81 15.19
N SER A 129 4.79 -21.05 15.55
CA SER A 129 4.37 -22.19 14.73
C SER A 129 4.20 -23.45 15.58
N GLY A 130 3.41 -24.38 15.06
CA GLY A 130 3.19 -25.70 15.64
C GLY A 130 2.76 -26.69 14.57
N GLU A 131 2.28 -27.86 14.99
CA GLU A 131 1.80 -28.83 14.03
C GLU A 131 0.58 -28.30 13.28
N GLY A 132 0.71 -28.17 11.97
CA GLY A 132 -0.34 -27.71 11.08
C GLY A 132 -0.68 -26.21 11.13
N TRP A 133 0.11 -25.37 11.82
CA TRP A 133 -0.12 -23.93 11.84
C TRP A 133 1.16 -23.10 11.95
N ARG A 134 1.07 -21.85 11.50
CA ARG A 134 2.04 -20.80 11.76
C ARG A 134 1.37 -19.43 11.87
N GLU A 135 1.98 -18.55 12.63
CA GLU A 135 1.55 -17.16 12.85
C GLU A 135 2.64 -16.20 12.44
N GLU A 136 2.23 -15.14 11.74
CA GLU A 136 3.11 -14.09 11.23
C GLU A 136 2.52 -12.73 11.57
N ARG A 137 3.38 -11.78 11.94
CA ARG A 137 3.02 -10.36 11.99
C ARG A 137 3.34 -9.74 10.65
N THR A 138 2.34 -9.10 10.03
CA THR A 138 2.47 -8.51 8.70
C THR A 138 2.41 -7.00 8.70
N GLY A 139 1.73 -6.38 9.65
CA GLY A 139 1.58 -4.94 9.67
C GLY A 139 1.69 -4.39 11.09
N LEU A 140 2.74 -3.64 11.33
CA LEU A 140 2.91 -2.79 12.49
C LEU A 140 3.88 -1.67 12.13
N HIS A 141 3.45 -0.45 12.33
CA HIS A 141 4.29 0.72 12.26
C HIS A 141 4.27 1.44 13.62
N GLU A 142 5.39 2.00 14.04
CA GLU A 142 5.56 2.62 15.36
C GLU A 142 4.53 3.72 15.70
N ARG A 143 3.93 4.32 14.66
CA ARG A 143 2.90 5.37 14.79
C ARG A 143 1.47 4.85 14.75
N GLU A 144 1.28 3.55 14.55
CA GLU A 144 -0.03 2.95 14.42
C GLU A 144 -0.45 2.27 15.73
N PHE A 145 -1.74 2.29 16.01
CA PHE A 145 -2.31 1.68 17.21
C PHE A 145 -2.91 0.29 16.95
N ILE A 146 -2.78 -0.20 15.74
CA ILE A 146 -3.25 -1.54 15.33
C ILE A 146 -2.08 -2.42 14.95
N GLU A 147 -2.24 -3.72 15.16
CA GLU A 147 -1.34 -4.75 14.69
C GLU A 147 -2.11 -5.70 13.77
N THR A 148 -1.50 -6.13 12.68
CA THR A 148 -2.06 -7.12 11.78
C THR A 148 -1.25 -8.41 11.86
N ARG A 149 -1.93 -9.50 12.15
CA ARG A 149 -1.37 -10.86 12.17
C ARG A 149 -2.02 -11.70 11.10
N ARG A 150 -1.31 -12.70 10.64
CA ARG A 150 -1.78 -13.68 9.66
C ARG A 150 -1.52 -15.09 10.18
N HIS A 151 -2.57 -15.91 10.17
CA HIS A 151 -2.49 -17.31 10.54
C HIS A 151 -2.63 -18.19 9.30
N TRP A 152 -1.79 -19.19 9.22
CA TRP A 152 -1.89 -20.27 8.25
C TRP A 152 -2.13 -21.55 9.04
N PHE A 153 -3.19 -22.29 8.75
CA PHE A 153 -3.51 -23.50 9.49
C PHE A 153 -4.33 -24.48 8.66
N THR A 154 -4.22 -25.76 8.98
CA THR A 154 -4.94 -26.85 8.31
C THR A 154 -6.10 -27.37 9.13
N ASP A 155 -6.10 -27.15 10.44
CA ASP A 155 -7.14 -27.58 11.36
C ASP A 155 -7.40 -26.51 12.41
N THR A 156 -6.56 -26.36 13.38
CA THR A 156 -6.75 -25.44 14.51
C THR A 156 -5.51 -24.59 14.73
N VAL A 157 -5.71 -23.31 15.02
CA VAL A 157 -4.64 -22.41 15.43
C VAL A 157 -5.01 -21.73 16.75
N PRO A 158 -4.11 -21.69 17.75
CA PRO A 158 -4.33 -20.92 18.96
C PRO A 158 -4.29 -19.43 18.63
N HIS A 159 -5.18 -18.66 19.25
CA HIS A 159 -5.19 -17.22 19.14
C HIS A 159 -5.40 -16.60 20.52
N ASP A 160 -4.43 -15.79 20.96
CA ASP A 160 -4.54 -15.03 22.21
C ASP A 160 -4.95 -13.60 21.90
N THR A 161 -6.07 -13.17 22.45
CA THR A 161 -6.57 -11.80 22.28
C THR A 161 -5.84 -10.80 23.17
N GLU A 162 -5.03 -11.29 24.12
CA GLU A 162 -4.35 -10.46 25.11
C GLU A 162 -5.32 -9.52 25.87
N GLY A 163 -6.59 -9.92 25.97
CA GLY A 163 -7.67 -9.13 26.59
C GLY A 163 -8.14 -7.92 25.77
N GLY A 164 -7.66 -7.77 24.54
CA GLY A 164 -8.01 -6.67 23.64
C GLY A 164 -9.10 -7.02 22.63
N VAL A 165 -9.50 -6.02 21.84
CA VAL A 165 -10.41 -6.22 20.71
C VAL A 165 -9.65 -6.80 19.54
N ASN A 166 -10.15 -7.91 19.01
CA ASN A 166 -9.61 -8.55 17.82
C ASN A 166 -10.69 -8.67 16.75
N VAL A 167 -10.30 -8.47 15.48
CA VAL A 167 -11.15 -8.70 14.32
C VAL A 167 -10.50 -9.80 13.50
N ILE A 168 -11.24 -10.87 13.28
CA ILE A 168 -10.76 -12.04 12.53
C ILE A 168 -11.52 -12.11 11.20
N ASN A 169 -10.77 -12.23 10.11
CA ASN A 169 -11.30 -12.40 8.77
C ASN A 169 -10.74 -13.69 8.15
N LEU A 170 -11.61 -14.57 7.70
CA LEU A 170 -11.22 -15.69 6.85
C LEU A 170 -10.95 -15.14 5.44
N VAL A 171 -9.69 -15.13 5.02
CA VAL A 171 -9.29 -14.60 3.71
C VAL A 171 -9.12 -15.68 2.65
N GLU A 172 -8.83 -16.90 3.07
CA GLU A 172 -8.77 -18.08 2.21
C GLU A 172 -9.07 -19.33 3.02
N GLY A 173 -9.87 -20.24 2.48
CA GLY A 173 -10.18 -21.49 3.12
C GLY A 173 -11.63 -21.93 2.90
N ARG A 174 -12.04 -22.91 3.68
CA ARG A 174 -13.42 -23.38 3.75
C ARG A 174 -13.87 -23.26 5.20
N GLU A 175 -15.09 -22.75 5.39
CA GLU A 175 -15.77 -22.89 6.67
C GLU A 175 -16.06 -24.36 6.95
N ALA A 176 -15.87 -24.75 8.20
CA ALA A 176 -16.23 -26.08 8.69
C ALA A 176 -17.64 -26.04 9.26
#